data_cb4606fc630289e5672331751b9df98f
#
_entry.id   cb4606fc630289e5672331751b9df98f
#
_cell.length_a   1.000
_cell.length_b   1.000
_cell.length_c   1.000
_cell.angle_alpha   90.00
_cell.angle_beta   90.00
_cell.angle_gamma   90.00
#
_symmetry.space_group_name_H-M   'P 1'
#
loop_
_entity.id
_entity.type
_entity.pdbx_description
1 polymer ?
#
loop_
_entity_poly.entity_id
_entity_poly.type
_entity_poly.pdbx_seq_one_letter_code
_entity_poly.pdbx_strand_id
1 'polypeptide(L)'
;MNLSKAAAPLILSLAMLGLAKASVVEMIKKQTGQEVVVVNQTPLKQDPSLKVVVLKEVATGFRVVSITNKEESFLVAIDAGFFTSNDEDRGVIISEIQSAYNYNASLKTRDTVKGIIDKLPAGYAITLSSTNPSPSKMFYIVSDPLCPHCQSELKELDKKLEKGDVHMIVVGGLGKESIKRAAEIQSLIKTAKTDKDKIKTLNTLYDPKYKSSKKVDTKVVEEVTRSLMGEGKVEGVPYIIEEDK
;
A
#
# COMPACT_ATOMS: atom_id res chain seq x y z
N MET A 1 72.26 -40.78 -14.06
CA MET A 1 70.93 -40.87 -14.66
C MET A 1 69.92 -40.87 -13.51
N ASN A 2 69.46 -39.69 -13.09
CA ASN A 2 68.57 -39.51 -11.95
C ASN A 2 67.24 -38.98 -12.49
N LEU A 3 66.21 -39.80 -12.41
CA LEU A 3 64.81 -39.38 -12.68
C LEU A 3 64.18 -38.77 -11.41
N SER A 4 64.04 -37.49 -11.46
CA SER A 4 63.25 -36.72 -10.45
C SER A 4 61.78 -36.95 -10.71
N LYS A 5 61.10 -37.55 -9.75
CA LYS A 5 59.64 -37.63 -9.72
C LYS A 5 59.03 -36.35 -9.11
N ALA A 6 58.42 -35.51 -9.94
CA ALA A 6 57.68 -34.40 -9.49
C ALA A 6 56.30 -34.87 -9.01
N ALA A 7 56.01 -34.70 -7.72
CA ALA A 7 54.69 -34.90 -7.14
C ALA A 7 53.88 -33.63 -7.34
N ALA A 8 52.77 -33.71 -8.10
CA ALA A 8 51.80 -32.63 -8.24
C ALA A 8 50.92 -32.57 -6.98
N PRO A 9 50.67 -31.38 -6.43
CA PRO A 9 49.72 -31.27 -5.31
C PRO A 9 48.27 -31.37 -5.83
N LEU A 10 47.54 -32.32 -5.27
CA LEU A 10 46.10 -32.49 -5.45
C LEU A 10 45.40 -31.32 -4.75
N ILE A 11 44.97 -30.32 -5.51
CA ILE A 11 44.13 -29.25 -5.01
C ILE A 11 42.73 -29.83 -4.80
N LEU A 12 42.43 -30.13 -3.54
CA LEU A 12 41.07 -30.51 -3.11
C LEU A 12 40.21 -29.24 -3.10
N SER A 13 39.50 -28.98 -4.21
CA SER A 13 38.50 -27.93 -4.27
C SER A 13 37.31 -28.33 -3.39
N LEU A 14 37.32 -27.81 -2.17
CA LEU A 14 36.17 -27.86 -1.24
C LEU A 14 35.04 -27.05 -1.87
N ALA A 15 34.16 -27.71 -2.62
CA ALA A 15 32.90 -27.10 -3.04
C ALA A 15 32.11 -26.75 -1.76
N MET A 16 32.13 -25.46 -1.38
CA MET A 16 31.19 -24.96 -0.43
C MET A 16 29.81 -25.08 -1.08
N LEU A 17 29.09 -26.16 -0.79
CA LEU A 17 27.66 -26.21 -0.92
C LEU A 17 27.11 -25.14 0.01
N GLY A 18 26.90 -23.94 -0.52
CA GLY A 18 26.11 -22.93 0.14
C GLY A 18 24.74 -23.54 0.39
N LEU A 19 24.44 -23.82 1.65
CA LEU A 19 23.10 -24.12 2.10
C LEU A 19 22.23 -22.95 1.62
N ALA A 20 21.45 -23.18 0.57
CA ALA A 20 20.43 -22.22 0.13
C ALA A 20 19.57 -21.92 1.36
N LYS A 21 19.62 -20.67 1.86
CA LYS A 21 18.73 -20.25 2.93
C LYS A 21 17.31 -20.42 2.39
N ALA A 22 16.55 -21.33 3.01
CA ALA A 22 15.15 -21.49 2.68
C ALA A 22 14.46 -20.16 3.00
N SER A 23 13.89 -19.51 1.98
CA SER A 23 13.08 -18.30 2.17
C SER A 23 11.71 -18.69 2.72
N VAL A 24 11.04 -17.76 3.42
CA VAL A 24 9.65 -17.98 3.87
C VAL A 24 8.75 -18.37 2.71
N VAL A 25 9.01 -17.88 1.50
CA VAL A 25 8.26 -18.20 0.28
C VAL A 25 8.41 -19.68 -0.07
N GLU A 26 9.64 -20.20 -0.08
CA GLU A 26 9.90 -21.62 -0.36
C GLU A 26 9.36 -22.54 0.73
N MET A 27 9.46 -22.11 1.99
CA MET A 27 8.91 -22.86 3.13
C MET A 27 7.40 -23.00 3.01
N ILE A 28 6.67 -21.91 2.72
CA ILE A 28 5.21 -21.94 2.52
C ILE A 28 4.85 -22.85 1.33
N LYS A 29 5.51 -22.64 0.18
CA LYS A 29 5.26 -23.45 -1.02
C LYS A 29 5.47 -24.94 -0.74
N LYS A 30 6.53 -25.31 -0.03
CA LYS A 30 6.84 -26.71 0.32
C LYS A 30 5.83 -27.32 1.28
N GLN A 31 5.33 -26.55 2.26
CA GLN A 31 4.45 -27.08 3.31
C GLN A 31 2.97 -27.05 2.93
N THR A 32 2.55 -26.07 2.14
CA THR A 32 1.12 -25.83 1.85
C THR A 32 0.76 -25.98 0.37
N GLY A 33 1.75 -25.96 -0.52
CA GLY A 33 1.53 -25.88 -1.96
C GLY A 33 1.15 -24.49 -2.47
N GLN A 34 0.95 -23.51 -1.58
CA GLN A 34 0.56 -22.14 -1.93
C GLN A 34 1.75 -21.35 -2.43
N GLU A 35 1.52 -20.54 -3.46
CA GLU A 35 2.49 -19.57 -3.96
C GLU A 35 2.22 -18.20 -3.35
N VAL A 36 3.25 -17.62 -2.74
CA VAL A 36 3.20 -16.29 -2.13
C VAL A 36 4.35 -15.42 -2.63
N VAL A 37 4.16 -14.11 -2.58
CA VAL A 37 5.22 -13.12 -2.82
C VAL A 37 5.34 -12.18 -1.63
N VAL A 38 6.56 -11.73 -1.35
CA VAL A 38 6.81 -10.72 -0.31
C VAL A 38 6.42 -9.35 -0.86
N VAL A 39 5.48 -8.68 -0.19
CA VAL A 39 5.03 -7.31 -0.54
C VAL A 39 5.86 -6.27 0.20
N ASN A 40 6.10 -6.50 1.50
CA ASN A 40 6.89 -5.63 2.36
C ASN A 40 7.58 -6.43 3.45
N GLN A 41 8.72 -5.91 3.95
CA GLN A 41 9.39 -6.45 5.13
C GLN A 41 10.09 -5.33 5.90
N THR A 42 9.95 -5.35 7.23
CA THR A 42 10.51 -4.32 8.12
C THR A 42 11.11 -4.99 9.36
N PRO A 43 12.42 -4.81 9.63
CA PRO A 43 13.03 -5.29 10.87
C PRO A 43 12.38 -4.62 12.08
N LEU A 44 12.22 -5.35 13.17
CA LEU A 44 11.78 -4.79 14.46
C LEU A 44 12.93 -4.04 15.13
N LYS A 45 12.63 -2.93 15.80
CA LYS A 45 13.64 -2.13 16.51
C LYS A 45 14.05 -2.77 17.83
N GLN A 46 13.10 -3.34 18.55
CA GLN A 46 13.35 -3.99 19.83
C GLN A 46 14.20 -5.26 19.68
N ASP A 47 13.99 -6.00 18.59
CA ASP A 47 14.78 -7.18 18.25
C ASP A 47 15.02 -7.22 16.73
N PRO A 48 16.16 -6.70 16.23
CA PRO A 48 16.51 -6.70 14.81
C PRO A 48 16.73 -8.09 14.21
N SER A 49 16.74 -9.16 15.03
CA SER A 49 16.72 -10.53 14.52
C SER A 49 15.34 -10.96 14.01
N LEU A 50 14.30 -10.21 14.37
CA LEU A 50 12.92 -10.39 13.93
C LEU A 50 12.54 -9.33 12.90
N LYS A 51 11.65 -9.69 11.99
CA LYS A 51 11.05 -8.76 11.02
C LYS A 51 9.57 -9.05 10.80
N VAL A 52 8.81 -7.99 10.58
CA VAL A 52 7.46 -8.07 10.04
C VAL A 52 7.59 -8.31 8.54
N VAL A 53 6.81 -9.25 8.02
CA VAL A 53 6.73 -9.57 6.60
C VAL A 53 5.27 -9.55 6.17
N VAL A 54 4.96 -8.82 5.11
CA VAL A 54 3.65 -8.84 4.45
C VAL A 54 3.77 -9.75 3.24
N LEU A 55 3.01 -10.83 3.24
CA LEU A 55 2.95 -11.78 2.15
C LEU A 55 1.64 -11.59 1.36
N LYS A 56 1.69 -11.76 0.04
CA LYS A 56 0.52 -11.81 -0.83
C LYS A 56 0.42 -13.21 -1.45
N GLU A 57 -0.69 -13.88 -1.24
CA GLU A 57 -1.00 -15.13 -1.94
C GLU A 57 -1.27 -14.84 -3.43
N VAL A 58 -0.61 -15.58 -4.31
CA VAL A 58 -0.70 -15.34 -5.76
C VAL A 58 -2.09 -15.66 -6.30
N ALA A 59 -2.70 -16.75 -5.82
CA ALA A 59 -3.99 -17.24 -6.33
C ALA A 59 -5.16 -16.31 -5.97
N THR A 60 -5.20 -15.80 -4.73
CA THR A 60 -6.33 -15.00 -4.22
C THR A 60 -6.06 -13.50 -4.17
N GLY A 61 -4.77 -13.13 -4.21
CA GLY A 61 -4.33 -11.75 -3.97
C GLY A 61 -4.34 -11.35 -2.49
N PHE A 62 -4.84 -12.18 -1.56
CA PHE A 62 -4.92 -11.82 -0.13
C PHE A 62 -3.56 -11.56 0.48
N ARG A 63 -3.50 -10.54 1.33
CA ARG A 63 -2.30 -10.20 2.11
C ARG A 63 -2.41 -10.74 3.53
N VAL A 64 -1.29 -11.27 4.02
CA VAL A 64 -1.15 -11.78 5.39
C VAL A 64 0.06 -11.09 6.03
N VAL A 65 -0.12 -10.53 7.22
CA VAL A 65 0.97 -9.99 8.02
C VAL A 65 1.54 -11.08 8.90
N SER A 66 2.85 -11.20 8.93
CA SER A 66 3.55 -12.26 9.64
C SER A 66 4.82 -11.73 10.29
N ILE A 67 5.32 -12.44 11.32
CA ILE A 67 6.66 -12.24 11.87
C ILE A 67 7.51 -13.45 11.51
N THR A 68 8.76 -13.19 11.13
CA THR A 68 9.80 -14.19 10.90
C THR A 68 11.13 -13.70 11.47
N ASN A 69 12.08 -14.63 11.67
CA ASN A 69 13.45 -14.26 12.00
C ASN A 69 14.26 -13.87 10.76
N LYS A 70 15.45 -13.33 10.98
CA LYS A 70 16.37 -12.90 9.91
C LYS A 70 16.73 -14.04 8.96
N GLU A 71 16.82 -15.25 9.47
CA GLU A 71 17.14 -16.47 8.70
C GLU A 71 15.96 -17.05 7.95
N GLU A 72 14.73 -16.52 8.20
CA GLU A 72 13.48 -16.98 7.60
C GLU A 72 13.15 -18.46 7.86
N SER A 73 13.57 -18.95 9.03
CA SER A 73 13.41 -20.37 9.41
C SER A 73 12.07 -20.71 10.04
N PHE A 74 11.26 -19.71 10.41
CA PHE A 74 9.89 -19.86 10.87
C PHE A 74 9.04 -18.68 10.40
N LEU A 75 7.72 -18.83 10.45
CA LEU A 75 6.74 -17.78 10.16
C LEU A 75 5.55 -17.91 11.10
N VAL A 76 5.14 -16.78 11.69
CA VAL A 76 3.91 -16.69 12.49
C VAL A 76 3.02 -15.62 11.89
N ALA A 77 1.85 -16.00 11.39
CA ALA A 77 0.85 -15.05 10.91
C ALA A 77 0.22 -14.30 12.11
N ILE A 78 0.01 -12.99 11.92
CA ILE A 78 -0.59 -12.12 12.93
C ILE A 78 -1.90 -11.59 12.35
N ASP A 79 -3.02 -11.92 12.97
CA ASP A 79 -4.35 -11.45 12.57
C ASP A 79 -5.02 -10.56 13.64
N ALA A 80 -4.80 -10.87 14.90
CA ALA A 80 -5.27 -10.08 16.04
C ALA A 80 -4.48 -10.43 17.31
N GLY A 81 -4.34 -9.46 18.23
CA GLY A 81 -3.78 -9.73 19.55
C GLY A 81 -2.25 -9.72 19.60
N PHE A 82 -1.64 -8.68 19.05
CA PHE A 82 -0.21 -8.43 19.19
C PHE A 82 0.07 -7.46 20.34
N PHE A 83 1.06 -7.80 21.17
CA PHE A 83 1.51 -6.99 22.31
C PHE A 83 3.03 -6.82 22.25
N THR A 84 3.49 -5.58 22.35
CA THR A 84 4.91 -5.22 22.49
C THR A 84 5.05 -4.02 23.41
N SER A 85 6.16 -3.93 24.12
CA SER A 85 6.54 -2.77 24.93
C SER A 85 7.19 -1.65 24.10
N ASN A 86 7.51 -1.89 22.83
CA ASN A 86 8.10 -0.90 21.94
C ASN A 86 7.01 -0.23 21.09
N ASP A 87 6.80 1.08 21.29
CA ASP A 87 5.74 1.83 20.61
C ASP A 87 5.98 1.98 19.11
N GLU A 88 7.23 2.03 18.64
CA GLU A 88 7.53 2.12 17.22
C GLU A 88 7.23 0.79 16.49
N ASP A 89 7.66 -0.33 17.07
CA ASP A 89 7.35 -1.66 16.53
C ASP A 89 5.84 -1.91 16.54
N ARG A 90 5.16 -1.46 17.61
CA ARG A 90 3.70 -1.51 17.70
C ARG A 90 3.05 -0.72 16.58
N GLY A 91 3.55 0.51 16.30
CA GLY A 91 3.06 1.35 15.21
C GLY A 91 3.23 0.70 13.84
N VAL A 92 4.39 0.12 13.57
CA VAL A 92 4.68 -0.59 12.31
C VAL A 92 3.74 -1.78 12.12
N ILE A 93 3.61 -2.64 13.14
CA ILE A 93 2.79 -3.86 13.03
C ILE A 93 1.31 -3.52 12.85
N ILE A 94 0.77 -2.58 13.65
CA ILE A 94 -0.63 -2.15 13.53
C ILE A 94 -0.89 -1.54 12.16
N SER A 95 0.03 -0.72 11.64
CA SER A 95 -0.09 -0.12 10.32
C SER A 95 -0.12 -1.19 9.21
N GLU A 96 0.73 -2.20 9.26
CA GLU A 96 0.75 -3.29 8.28
C GLU A 96 -0.51 -4.16 8.37
N ILE A 97 -1.00 -4.49 9.58
CA ILE A 97 -2.25 -5.22 9.77
C ILE A 97 -3.41 -4.44 9.18
N GLN A 98 -3.53 -3.14 9.49
CA GLN A 98 -4.60 -2.30 8.97
C GLN A 98 -4.54 -2.16 7.44
N SER A 99 -3.34 -2.00 6.90
CA SER A 99 -3.11 -1.93 5.45
C SER A 99 -3.52 -3.24 4.75
N ALA A 100 -3.12 -4.38 5.29
CA ALA A 100 -3.50 -5.70 4.76
C ALA A 100 -5.02 -5.93 4.85
N TYR A 101 -5.65 -5.57 5.97
CA TYR A 101 -7.09 -5.67 6.15
C TYR A 101 -7.86 -4.84 5.12
N ASN A 102 -7.50 -3.56 4.97
CA ASN A 102 -8.14 -2.66 4.01
C ASN A 102 -7.96 -3.15 2.57
N TYR A 103 -6.76 -3.62 2.24
CA TYR A 103 -6.47 -4.21 0.92
C TYR A 103 -7.33 -5.45 0.67
N ASN A 104 -7.39 -6.38 1.62
CA ASN A 104 -8.17 -7.60 1.49
C ASN A 104 -9.69 -7.32 1.39
N ALA A 105 -10.19 -6.34 2.15
CA ALA A 105 -11.56 -5.90 2.03
C ALA A 105 -11.85 -5.33 0.64
N SER A 106 -10.90 -4.60 0.06
CA SER A 106 -11.04 -4.02 -1.28
C SER A 106 -11.16 -5.05 -2.39
N LEU A 107 -10.54 -6.23 -2.25
CA LEU A 107 -10.60 -7.28 -3.27
C LEU A 107 -12.03 -7.74 -3.58
N LYS A 108 -12.93 -7.74 -2.59
CA LYS A 108 -14.32 -8.20 -2.75
C LYS A 108 -15.21 -7.23 -3.53
N THR A 109 -14.90 -5.95 -3.47
CA THR A 109 -15.72 -4.88 -4.06
C THR A 109 -15.03 -4.17 -5.23
N ARG A 110 -13.81 -4.60 -5.54
CA ARG A 110 -12.91 -3.94 -6.51
C ARG A 110 -13.58 -3.65 -7.85
N ASP A 111 -14.17 -4.67 -8.47
CA ASP A 111 -14.75 -4.53 -9.81
C ASP A 111 -15.95 -3.57 -9.81
N THR A 112 -16.77 -3.64 -8.76
CA THR A 112 -17.90 -2.71 -8.59
C THR A 112 -17.43 -1.28 -8.41
N VAL A 113 -16.45 -1.05 -7.52
CA VAL A 113 -15.89 0.28 -7.25
C VAL A 113 -15.19 0.82 -8.50
N LYS A 114 -14.42 -0.02 -9.19
CA LYS A 114 -13.76 0.37 -10.44
C LYS A 114 -14.78 0.78 -11.52
N GLY A 115 -15.87 0.00 -11.68
CA GLY A 115 -16.94 0.33 -12.60
C GLY A 115 -17.67 1.65 -12.27
N ILE A 116 -17.71 2.05 -10.98
CA ILE A 116 -18.21 3.37 -10.57
C ILE A 116 -17.18 4.45 -10.91
N ILE A 117 -15.90 4.21 -10.59
CA ILE A 117 -14.81 5.16 -10.87
C ILE A 117 -14.73 5.49 -12.37
N ASP A 118 -14.88 4.50 -13.24
CA ASP A 118 -14.82 4.67 -14.69
C ASP A 118 -15.99 5.51 -15.25
N LYS A 119 -17.08 5.64 -14.49
CA LYS A 119 -18.27 6.44 -14.84
C LYS A 119 -18.30 7.80 -14.14
N LEU A 120 -17.27 8.16 -13.38
CA LEU A 120 -17.21 9.47 -12.73
C LEU A 120 -17.25 10.61 -13.76
N PRO A 121 -17.77 11.78 -13.38
CA PRO A 121 -17.72 12.97 -14.24
C PRO A 121 -16.27 13.25 -14.67
N ALA A 122 -16.10 13.66 -15.92
CA ALA A 122 -14.77 13.97 -16.47
C ALA A 122 -14.04 14.98 -15.58
N GLY A 123 -12.79 14.65 -15.22
CA GLY A 123 -11.96 15.47 -14.34
C GLY A 123 -12.30 15.42 -12.86
N TYR A 124 -13.20 14.52 -12.43
CA TYR A 124 -13.45 14.32 -10.99
C TYR A 124 -12.30 13.60 -10.29
N ALA A 125 -11.77 12.55 -10.88
CA ALA A 125 -10.57 11.90 -10.39
C ALA A 125 -9.36 12.82 -10.55
N ILE A 126 -8.64 13.07 -9.47
CA ILE A 126 -7.42 13.88 -9.44
C ILE A 126 -6.28 12.99 -9.89
N THR A 127 -5.87 13.14 -11.15
CA THR A 127 -4.77 12.36 -11.71
C THR A 127 -3.44 13.00 -11.37
N LEU A 128 -2.52 12.20 -10.84
CA LEU A 128 -1.13 12.55 -10.56
C LEU A 128 -0.23 11.55 -11.28
N SER A 129 0.70 12.08 -12.06
CA SER A 129 1.61 11.27 -12.87
C SER A 129 2.74 10.71 -12.02
N SER A 130 3.15 9.51 -12.32
CA SER A 130 4.33 8.89 -11.72
C SER A 130 5.59 9.72 -11.95
N THR A 131 6.48 9.72 -10.96
CA THR A 131 7.84 10.26 -11.12
C THR A 131 8.77 9.27 -11.83
N ASN A 132 8.35 8.01 -11.97
CA ASN A 132 9.06 6.99 -12.72
C ASN A 132 8.69 7.09 -14.21
N PRO A 133 9.65 7.18 -15.15
CA PRO A 133 9.37 7.25 -16.58
C PRO A 133 8.76 5.96 -17.16
N SER A 134 8.88 4.84 -16.44
CA SER A 134 8.30 3.54 -16.82
C SER A 134 7.49 2.98 -15.66
N PRO A 135 6.34 3.59 -15.32
CA PRO A 135 5.54 3.15 -14.19
C PRO A 135 4.87 1.81 -14.50
N SER A 136 4.93 0.89 -13.53
CA SER A 136 4.34 -0.45 -13.65
C SER A 136 2.98 -0.56 -12.97
N LYS A 137 2.56 0.49 -12.25
CA LYS A 137 1.35 0.47 -11.43
C LYS A 137 0.41 1.63 -11.74
N MET A 138 -0.87 1.40 -11.46
CA MET A 138 -1.93 2.39 -11.38
C MET A 138 -2.62 2.27 -10.03
N PHE A 139 -2.76 3.37 -9.31
CA PHE A 139 -3.45 3.41 -8.02
C PHE A 139 -4.74 4.24 -8.14
N TYR A 140 -5.86 3.67 -7.72
CA TYR A 140 -7.11 4.39 -7.50
C TYR A 140 -7.35 4.50 -6.00
N ILE A 141 -7.44 5.72 -5.48
CA ILE A 141 -7.52 5.98 -4.04
C ILE A 141 -8.79 6.75 -3.73
N VAL A 142 -9.78 6.09 -3.14
CA VAL A 142 -10.95 6.79 -2.57
C VAL A 142 -10.55 7.31 -1.20
N SER A 143 -10.64 8.62 -1.00
CA SER A 143 -10.02 9.30 0.12
C SER A 143 -10.92 10.43 0.66
N ASP A 144 -10.97 10.56 1.98
CA ASP A 144 -11.73 11.60 2.67
C ASP A 144 -10.79 12.57 3.39
N PRO A 145 -10.93 13.89 3.19
CA PRO A 145 -9.99 14.87 3.75
C PRO A 145 -10.04 14.98 5.28
N LEU A 146 -11.09 14.49 5.93
CA LEU A 146 -11.20 14.47 7.40
C LEU A 146 -10.76 13.16 8.03
N CYS A 147 -10.50 12.12 7.23
CA CYS A 147 -10.09 10.83 7.74
C CYS A 147 -8.60 10.84 8.13
N PRO A 148 -8.23 10.53 9.40
CA PRO A 148 -6.83 10.51 9.81
C PRO A 148 -5.96 9.51 9.02
N HIS A 149 -6.52 8.37 8.65
CA HIS A 149 -5.83 7.37 7.82
C HIS A 149 -5.59 7.88 6.40
N CYS A 150 -6.55 8.63 5.82
CA CYS A 150 -6.37 9.28 4.52
C CYS A 150 -5.31 10.39 4.56
N GLN A 151 -5.23 11.11 5.67
CA GLN A 151 -4.19 12.13 5.89
C GLN A 151 -2.79 11.47 6.00
N SER A 152 -2.70 10.29 6.62
CA SER A 152 -1.47 9.52 6.68
C SER A 152 -1.11 8.94 5.31
N GLU A 153 -2.09 8.44 4.57
CA GLU A 153 -1.91 7.93 3.21
C GLU A 153 -1.38 9.01 2.25
N LEU A 154 -1.89 10.25 2.38
CA LEU A 154 -1.42 11.37 1.58
C LEU A 154 0.06 11.71 1.83
N LYS A 155 0.59 11.48 3.03
CA LYS A 155 2.02 11.67 3.34
C LYS A 155 2.92 10.63 2.66
N GLU A 156 2.36 9.47 2.30
CA GLU A 156 3.05 8.39 1.61
C GLU A 156 2.86 8.46 0.08
N LEU A 157 2.22 9.53 -0.42
CA LEU A 157 1.90 9.70 -1.84
C LEU A 157 3.12 9.62 -2.75
N ASP A 158 4.24 10.20 -2.33
CA ASP A 158 5.49 10.19 -3.11
C ASP A 158 5.98 8.76 -3.38
N LYS A 159 5.87 7.86 -2.38
CA LYS A 159 6.24 6.45 -2.54
C LYS A 159 5.36 5.70 -3.55
N LYS A 160 4.10 6.12 -3.70
CA LYS A 160 3.21 5.56 -4.72
C LYS A 160 3.55 6.11 -6.09
N LEU A 161 3.83 7.42 -6.20
CA LEU A 161 4.23 8.06 -7.44
C LEU A 161 5.58 7.54 -7.99
N GLU A 162 6.46 7.02 -7.14
CA GLU A 162 7.66 6.29 -7.58
C GLU A 162 7.33 4.97 -8.31
N LYS A 163 6.18 4.36 -8.01
CA LYS A 163 5.76 3.06 -8.55
C LYS A 163 4.76 3.17 -9.70
N GLY A 164 3.90 4.18 -9.66
CA GLY A 164 2.79 4.28 -10.59
C GLY A 164 2.06 5.60 -10.59
N ASP A 165 1.12 5.75 -11.51
CA ASP A 165 0.21 6.89 -11.50
C ASP A 165 -0.83 6.74 -10.41
N VAL A 166 -1.32 7.87 -9.90
CA VAL A 166 -2.35 7.91 -8.85
C VAL A 166 -3.58 8.65 -9.35
N HIS A 167 -4.73 8.00 -9.25
CA HIS A 167 -6.05 8.59 -9.43
C HIS A 167 -6.70 8.71 -8.06
N MET A 168 -6.73 9.93 -7.50
CA MET A 168 -7.36 10.18 -6.21
C MET A 168 -8.80 10.63 -6.39
N ILE A 169 -9.73 9.92 -5.75
CA ILE A 169 -11.16 10.21 -5.75
C ILE A 169 -11.53 10.73 -4.36
N VAL A 170 -11.73 12.05 -4.25
CA VAL A 170 -12.02 12.68 -2.97
C VAL A 170 -13.51 12.62 -2.68
N VAL A 171 -13.87 12.01 -1.56
CA VAL A 171 -15.25 11.83 -1.09
C VAL A 171 -15.49 12.54 0.25
N GLY A 172 -16.74 12.63 0.66
CA GLY A 172 -17.15 13.24 1.94
C GLY A 172 -17.92 12.26 2.83
N GLY A 173 -17.33 11.09 3.12
CA GLY A 173 -17.97 10.02 3.88
C GLY A 173 -18.15 10.32 5.37
N LEU A 174 -17.35 11.23 5.94
CA LEU A 174 -17.37 11.58 7.35
C LEU A 174 -18.33 12.75 7.69
N GLY A 175 -19.27 13.05 6.80
CA GLY A 175 -20.36 14.00 7.07
C GLY A 175 -20.22 15.35 6.37
N LYS A 176 -21.08 16.31 6.76
CA LYS A 176 -21.26 17.57 6.03
C LYS A 176 -19.98 18.39 5.84
N GLU A 177 -19.14 18.46 6.86
CA GLU A 177 -17.88 19.22 6.76
C GLU A 177 -16.88 18.52 5.81
N SER A 178 -16.87 17.19 5.80
CA SER A 178 -16.08 16.41 4.86
C SER A 178 -16.53 16.64 3.41
N ILE A 179 -17.85 16.58 3.15
CA ILE A 179 -18.45 16.89 1.83
C ILE A 179 -18.04 18.28 1.37
N LYS A 180 -18.16 19.28 2.25
CA LYS A 180 -17.80 20.66 1.94
C LYS A 180 -16.31 20.80 1.60
N ARG A 181 -15.44 20.17 2.38
CA ARG A 181 -13.99 20.20 2.16
C ARG A 181 -13.61 19.47 0.86
N ALA A 182 -14.21 18.33 0.58
CA ALA A 182 -14.03 17.60 -0.67
C ALA A 182 -14.48 18.44 -1.88
N ALA A 183 -15.62 19.14 -1.78
CA ALA A 183 -16.08 20.04 -2.84
C ALA A 183 -15.16 21.24 -3.06
N GLU A 184 -14.57 21.78 -1.99
CA GLU A 184 -13.56 22.82 -2.10
C GLU A 184 -12.30 22.35 -2.79
N ILE A 185 -11.83 21.11 -2.48
CA ILE A 185 -10.72 20.46 -3.20
C ILE A 185 -11.06 20.37 -4.69
N GLN A 186 -12.21 19.83 -5.06
CA GLN A 186 -12.64 19.69 -6.45
C GLN A 186 -12.68 21.02 -7.19
N SER A 187 -13.13 22.08 -6.53
CA SER A 187 -13.15 23.43 -7.12
C SER A 187 -11.74 23.97 -7.40
N LEU A 188 -10.80 23.78 -6.46
CA LEU A 188 -9.44 24.27 -6.59
C LEU A 188 -8.60 23.46 -7.58
N ILE A 189 -8.80 22.14 -7.63
CA ILE A 189 -8.10 21.25 -8.56
C ILE A 189 -8.37 21.62 -10.03
N LYS A 190 -9.58 22.09 -10.35
CA LYS A 190 -9.91 22.55 -11.71
C LYS A 190 -9.01 23.70 -12.21
N THR A 191 -8.41 24.45 -11.31
CA THR A 191 -7.51 25.56 -11.63
C THR A 191 -6.03 25.21 -11.49
N ALA A 192 -5.72 24.05 -10.92
CA ALA A 192 -4.35 23.57 -10.76
C ALA A 192 -3.75 23.17 -12.12
N LYS A 193 -2.60 23.75 -12.47
CA LYS A 193 -1.98 23.52 -13.78
C LYS A 193 -0.97 22.37 -13.78
N THR A 194 -0.42 22.05 -12.62
CA THR A 194 0.61 21.02 -12.48
C THR A 194 0.25 20.05 -11.36
N ASP A 195 0.86 18.85 -11.36
CA ASP A 195 0.69 17.89 -10.27
C ASP A 195 1.20 18.45 -8.95
N LYS A 196 2.24 19.28 -8.96
CA LYS A 196 2.72 20.00 -7.78
C LYS A 196 1.65 20.92 -7.19
N ASP A 197 0.87 21.62 -8.02
CA ASP A 197 -0.22 22.48 -7.56
C ASP A 197 -1.36 21.63 -6.96
N LYS A 198 -1.68 20.49 -7.57
CA LYS A 198 -2.68 19.55 -7.06
C LYS A 198 -2.26 18.99 -5.70
N ILE A 199 -1.02 18.51 -5.58
CA ILE A 199 -0.46 17.98 -4.33
C ILE A 199 -0.47 19.06 -3.23
N LYS A 200 -0.07 20.28 -3.56
CA LYS A 200 -0.14 21.41 -2.62
C LYS A 200 -1.56 21.66 -2.13
N THR A 201 -2.54 21.64 -3.04
CA THR A 201 -3.96 21.79 -2.70
C THR A 201 -4.42 20.67 -1.77
N LEU A 202 -4.11 19.40 -2.09
CA LEU A 202 -4.43 18.26 -1.26
C LEU A 202 -3.82 18.39 0.14
N ASN A 203 -2.51 18.63 0.23
CA ASN A 203 -1.82 18.79 1.52
C ASN A 203 -2.43 19.92 2.37
N THR A 204 -2.85 21.02 1.75
CA THR A 204 -3.47 22.14 2.47
C THR A 204 -4.85 21.77 3.02
N LEU A 205 -5.69 21.11 2.22
CA LEU A 205 -7.07 20.84 2.61
C LEU A 205 -7.23 19.53 3.39
N TYR A 206 -6.22 18.67 3.41
CA TYR A 206 -6.16 17.50 4.29
C TYR A 206 -5.57 17.84 5.67
N ASP A 207 -5.00 19.04 5.87
CA ASP A 207 -4.52 19.47 7.18
C ASP A 207 -5.70 19.47 8.18
N PRO A 208 -5.60 18.77 9.32
CA PRO A 208 -6.66 18.77 10.35
C PRO A 208 -7.03 20.17 10.85
N LYS A 209 -6.09 21.10 10.79
CA LYS A 209 -6.29 22.51 11.22
C LYS A 209 -7.01 23.36 10.17
N TYR A 210 -7.09 22.89 8.93
CA TYR A 210 -7.78 23.63 7.88
C TYR A 210 -9.27 23.73 8.16
N LYS A 211 -9.83 24.93 8.02
CA LYS A 211 -11.26 25.18 8.13
C LYS A 211 -11.80 25.70 6.81
N SER A 212 -12.74 24.95 6.21
CA SER A 212 -13.38 25.41 4.99
C SER A 212 -14.25 26.62 5.25
N SER A 213 -13.92 27.73 4.59
CA SER A 213 -14.67 29.00 4.69
C SER A 213 -15.46 29.33 3.41
N LYS A 214 -15.16 28.65 2.30
CA LYS A 214 -15.77 28.93 1.00
C LYS A 214 -17.17 28.33 0.87
N LYS A 215 -18.04 29.05 0.19
CA LYS A 215 -19.32 28.52 -0.27
C LYS A 215 -19.07 27.80 -1.59
N VAL A 216 -19.27 26.47 -1.61
CA VAL A 216 -19.02 25.61 -2.77
C VAL A 216 -20.25 24.77 -3.07
N ASP A 217 -20.45 24.38 -4.33
CA ASP A 217 -21.47 23.42 -4.71
C ASP A 217 -21.01 22.01 -4.33
N THR A 218 -21.80 21.32 -3.54
CA THR A 218 -21.49 19.99 -2.98
C THR A 218 -22.15 18.84 -3.73
N LYS A 219 -23.07 19.12 -4.65
CA LYS A 219 -23.95 18.10 -5.29
C LYS A 219 -23.15 16.95 -5.91
N VAL A 220 -22.15 17.26 -6.73
CA VAL A 220 -21.35 16.23 -7.42
C VAL A 220 -20.59 15.36 -6.41
N VAL A 221 -20.03 15.97 -5.36
CA VAL A 221 -19.34 15.22 -4.31
C VAL A 221 -20.31 14.32 -3.54
N GLU A 222 -21.50 14.81 -3.24
CA GLU A 222 -22.55 14.02 -2.56
C GLU A 222 -22.98 12.81 -3.40
N GLU A 223 -23.16 12.99 -4.72
CA GLU A 223 -23.49 11.90 -5.65
C GLU A 223 -22.37 10.87 -5.73
N VAL A 224 -21.13 11.29 -5.94
CA VAL A 224 -19.97 10.40 -6.00
C VAL A 224 -19.77 9.66 -4.67
N THR A 225 -19.91 10.37 -3.54
CA THR A 225 -19.81 9.75 -2.21
C THR A 225 -20.88 8.67 -2.03
N ARG A 226 -22.12 8.96 -2.41
CA ARG A 226 -23.24 8.01 -2.33
C ARG A 226 -23.00 6.79 -3.22
N SER A 227 -22.55 6.97 -4.46
CA SER A 227 -22.29 5.86 -5.37
C SER A 227 -21.18 4.96 -4.85
N LEU A 228 -20.07 5.52 -4.37
CA LEU A 228 -18.93 4.72 -3.88
C LEU A 228 -19.24 4.04 -2.53
N MET A 229 -19.80 4.75 -1.57
CA MET A 229 -20.06 4.21 -0.23
C MET A 229 -21.36 3.40 -0.15
N GLY A 230 -22.35 3.71 -0.96
CA GLY A 230 -23.60 2.96 -1.06
C GLY A 230 -23.51 1.79 -2.02
N GLU A 231 -23.51 2.06 -3.32
CA GLU A 231 -23.52 1.05 -4.37
C GLU A 231 -22.18 0.28 -4.44
N GLY A 232 -21.06 1.00 -4.32
CA GLY A 232 -19.70 0.44 -4.31
C GLY A 232 -19.34 -0.32 -3.04
N LYS A 233 -20.15 -0.16 -1.97
CA LYS A 233 -19.88 -0.77 -0.65
C LYS A 233 -18.49 -0.48 -0.11
N VAL A 234 -18.00 0.75 -0.35
CA VAL A 234 -16.77 1.23 0.28
C VAL A 234 -17.08 1.52 1.75
N GLU A 235 -16.77 0.58 2.62
CA GLU A 235 -17.08 0.67 4.06
C GLU A 235 -16.06 1.51 4.84
N GLY A 236 -14.90 1.77 4.27
CA GLY A 236 -13.83 2.55 4.91
C GLY A 236 -12.91 3.25 3.92
N VAL A 237 -12.28 4.33 4.37
CA VAL A 237 -11.28 5.09 3.61
C VAL A 237 -9.98 5.23 4.42
N PRO A 238 -8.79 5.24 3.77
CA PRO A 238 -8.60 5.14 2.33
C PRO A 238 -8.96 3.75 1.78
N TYR A 239 -9.66 3.73 0.65
CA TYR A 239 -9.91 2.52 -0.12
C TYR A 239 -9.03 2.56 -1.36
N ILE A 240 -8.19 1.54 -1.55
CA ILE A 240 -7.13 1.56 -2.56
C ILE A 240 -7.27 0.36 -3.49
N ILE A 241 -7.36 0.65 -4.80
CA ILE A 241 -7.20 -0.34 -5.86
C ILE A 241 -5.83 -0.14 -6.48
N GLU A 242 -5.05 -1.21 -6.54
CA GLU A 242 -3.76 -1.27 -7.21
C GLU A 242 -3.89 -2.20 -8.43
N GLU A 243 -3.51 -1.70 -9.60
CA GLU A 243 -3.50 -2.43 -10.87
C GLU A 243 -2.11 -2.42 -11.48
N ASP A 244 -1.75 -3.50 -12.15
CA ASP A 244 -0.58 -3.54 -13.03
C ASP A 244 -0.92 -2.82 -14.34
N LYS A 245 0.03 -2.05 -14.89
CA LYS A 245 -0.10 -1.38 -16.19
C LYS A 245 0.31 -2.28 -17.33
#